data_bc774f77f67c3ff8b482fa3d6789877d
#
_entry.id   bc774f77f67c3ff8b482fa3d6789877d
#
_cell.length_a   1.000
_cell.length_b   1.000
_cell.length_c   1.000
_cell.angle_alpha   90.00
_cell.angle_beta   90.00
_cell.angle_gamma   90.00
#
_symmetry.space_group_name_H-M   'P 1'
#
loop_
_entity.id
_entity.type
_entity.pdbx_description
1 polymer ?
#
loop_
_entity_poly.entity_id
_entity_poly.type
_entity_poly.pdbx_seq_one_letter_code
_entity_poly.pdbx_strand_id
1 'polypeptide(L)'
;MWTWIGIATGGSGDFVKALAAFDRAMELGDRTAATLCYDIHALARAGKRDEALRRLAAIERSGTFVPPSSLAIAYEGLGERDRAIEQLQEAFANRDPLLQYIAVESYLDGMKNDARFRAIVAQMGMSRR
;
A
#
# COMPACT_ATOMS: atom_id res chain seq x y z
N MET A 1 -0.51 16.74 4.26
CA MET A 1 -1.67 17.13 3.40
C MET A 1 -1.61 16.48 2.02
N TRP A 2 -0.53 16.66 1.27
CA TRP A 2 -0.41 16.11 -0.08
C TRP A 2 -0.47 14.59 -0.13
N THR A 3 0.11 13.90 0.86
CA THR A 3 0.03 12.44 0.95
C THR A 3 -1.42 11.97 1.03
N TRP A 4 -2.24 12.60 1.85
CA TRP A 4 -3.65 12.25 1.96
C TRP A 4 -4.43 12.52 0.69
N ILE A 5 -4.12 13.63 0.00
CA ILE A 5 -4.73 13.94 -1.30
C ILE A 5 -4.37 12.83 -2.30
N GLY A 6 -3.10 12.41 -2.32
CA GLY A 6 -2.67 11.33 -3.20
C GLY A 6 -3.36 10.02 -2.90
N ILE A 7 -3.48 9.64 -1.62
CA ILE A 7 -4.15 8.41 -1.20
C ILE A 7 -5.62 8.44 -1.62
N ALA A 8 -6.32 9.52 -1.33
CA ALA A 8 -7.74 9.64 -1.68
C ALA A 8 -7.94 9.63 -3.20
N THR A 9 -7.13 10.35 -3.95
CA THR A 9 -7.21 10.44 -5.40
C THR A 9 -6.90 9.10 -6.06
N GLY A 10 -5.85 8.42 -5.59
CA GLY A 10 -5.49 7.08 -6.08
C GLY A 10 -6.55 6.05 -5.75
N GLY A 11 -7.16 6.15 -4.57
CA GLY A 11 -8.25 5.27 -4.17
C GLY A 11 -9.48 5.40 -5.06
N SER A 12 -9.71 6.57 -5.65
CA SER A 12 -10.79 6.78 -6.61
C SER A 12 -10.41 6.41 -8.05
N GLY A 13 -9.18 5.97 -8.29
CA GLY A 13 -8.71 5.52 -9.60
C GLY A 13 -7.98 6.55 -10.43
N ASP A 14 -7.83 7.78 -9.95
CA ASP A 14 -7.10 8.83 -10.67
C ASP A 14 -5.62 8.79 -10.28
N PHE A 15 -4.89 7.88 -10.89
CA PHE A 15 -3.48 7.64 -10.54
C PHE A 15 -2.56 8.76 -11.01
N VAL A 16 -2.91 9.49 -12.07
CA VAL A 16 -2.10 10.62 -12.55
C VAL A 16 -2.11 11.75 -11.52
N LYS A 17 -3.29 12.10 -10.99
CA LYS A 17 -3.38 13.10 -9.93
C LYS A 17 -2.73 12.61 -8.64
N ALA A 18 -2.88 11.32 -8.33
CA ALA A 18 -2.24 10.74 -7.16
C ALA A 18 -0.72 10.89 -7.23
N LEU A 19 -0.12 10.61 -8.37
CA LEU A 19 1.33 10.77 -8.56
C LEU A 19 1.78 12.21 -8.36
N ALA A 20 1.04 13.17 -8.90
CA ALA A 20 1.37 14.59 -8.72
C ALA A 20 1.32 14.98 -7.24
N ALA A 21 0.33 14.49 -6.50
CA ALA A 21 0.21 14.77 -5.08
C ALA A 21 1.36 14.12 -4.28
N PHE A 22 1.74 12.88 -4.59
CA PHE A 22 2.85 12.21 -3.92
C PHE A 22 4.19 12.89 -4.24
N ASP A 23 4.41 13.31 -5.48
CA ASP A 23 5.60 14.06 -5.84
C ASP A 23 5.70 15.36 -5.03
N ARG A 24 4.58 16.05 -4.87
CA ARG A 24 4.55 17.27 -4.07
C ARG A 24 4.83 16.98 -2.60
N ALA A 25 4.28 15.90 -2.06
CA ALA A 25 4.55 15.49 -0.68
C ALA A 25 6.05 15.24 -0.48
N MET A 26 6.67 14.52 -1.42
CA MET A 26 8.10 14.20 -1.33
C MET A 26 8.99 15.44 -1.49
N GLU A 27 8.61 16.40 -2.34
CA GLU A 27 9.31 17.68 -2.46
C GLU A 27 9.28 18.45 -1.16
N LEU A 28 8.20 18.33 -0.39
CA LEU A 28 8.03 18.99 0.90
C LEU A 28 8.64 18.20 2.06
N GLY A 29 9.33 17.11 1.76
CA GLY A 29 10.08 16.34 2.75
C GLY A 29 9.37 15.10 3.28
N ASP A 30 8.18 14.78 2.80
CA ASP A 30 7.46 13.58 3.23
C ASP A 30 7.97 12.38 2.44
N ARG A 31 8.89 11.64 3.04
CA ARG A 31 9.46 10.41 2.47
C ARG A 31 9.26 9.23 3.41
N THR A 32 8.12 9.21 4.10
CA THR A 32 7.76 8.08 4.95
C THR A 32 7.56 6.83 4.10
N ALA A 33 7.76 5.67 4.72
CA ALA A 33 7.57 4.39 4.03
C ALA A 33 6.16 4.27 3.45
N ALA A 34 5.14 4.74 4.16
CA ALA A 34 3.77 4.72 3.68
C ALA A 34 3.62 5.53 2.39
N THR A 35 4.10 6.78 2.37
CA THR A 35 4.03 7.63 1.19
C THR A 35 4.72 6.99 -0.01
N LEU A 36 5.92 6.44 0.21
CA LEU A 36 6.67 5.78 -0.85
C LEU A 36 5.94 4.56 -1.40
N CYS A 37 5.30 3.78 -0.55
CA CYS A 37 4.56 2.59 -1.00
C CYS A 37 3.29 2.95 -1.76
N TYR A 38 2.55 3.97 -1.34
CA TYR A 38 1.39 4.45 -2.10
C TYR A 38 1.81 5.02 -3.46
N ASP A 39 2.97 5.70 -3.51
CA ASP A 39 3.53 6.20 -4.77
C ASP A 39 3.86 5.03 -5.72
N ILE A 40 4.48 3.97 -5.21
CA ILE A 40 4.77 2.76 -5.99
C ILE A 40 3.49 2.15 -6.54
N HIS A 41 2.45 2.05 -5.72
CA HIS A 41 1.15 1.55 -6.14
C HIS A 41 0.61 2.39 -7.31
N ALA A 42 0.62 3.71 -7.17
CA ALA A 42 0.11 4.62 -8.19
C ALA A 42 0.93 4.53 -9.50
N LEU A 43 2.25 4.45 -9.39
CA LEU A 43 3.12 4.27 -10.57
C LEU A 43 2.77 3.01 -11.33
N ALA A 44 2.62 1.90 -10.63
CA ALA A 44 2.28 0.62 -11.27
C ALA A 44 0.91 0.68 -11.94
N ARG A 45 -0.08 1.27 -11.29
CA ARG A 45 -1.44 1.40 -11.84
C ARG A 45 -1.51 2.39 -12.99
N ALA A 46 -0.62 3.38 -13.02
CA ALA A 46 -0.53 4.33 -14.13
C ALA A 46 0.25 3.78 -15.34
N GLY A 47 0.68 2.54 -15.30
CA GLY A 47 1.42 1.91 -16.38
C GLY A 47 2.93 2.12 -16.32
N LYS A 48 3.45 2.69 -15.24
CA LYS A 48 4.88 2.94 -15.02
C LYS A 48 5.51 1.86 -14.15
N ARG A 49 5.31 0.60 -14.54
CA ARG A 49 5.74 -0.56 -13.76
C ARG A 49 7.26 -0.57 -13.50
N ASP A 50 8.05 -0.25 -14.50
CA ASP A 50 9.52 -0.28 -14.37
C ASP A 50 10.00 0.71 -13.31
N GLU A 51 9.43 1.91 -13.30
CA GLU A 51 9.75 2.91 -12.30
C GLU A 51 9.29 2.46 -10.91
N ALA A 52 8.11 1.86 -10.82
CA ALA A 52 7.59 1.31 -9.56
C ALA A 52 8.55 0.26 -9.00
N LEU A 53 9.03 -0.65 -9.83
CA LEU A 53 9.97 -1.70 -9.44
C LEU A 53 11.31 -1.13 -8.98
N ARG A 54 11.81 -0.11 -9.66
CA ARG A 54 13.06 0.56 -9.25
C ARG A 54 12.93 1.20 -7.89
N ARG A 55 11.82 1.88 -7.62
CA ARG A 55 11.58 2.53 -6.33
C ARG A 55 11.43 1.51 -5.20
N LEU A 56 10.73 0.41 -5.47
CA LEU A 56 10.60 -0.67 -4.49
C LEU A 56 11.97 -1.28 -4.15
N ALA A 57 12.78 -1.56 -5.17
CA ALA A 57 14.13 -2.08 -4.97
C ALA A 57 15.00 -1.12 -4.15
N ALA A 58 14.86 0.19 -4.39
CA ALA A 58 15.60 1.19 -3.62
C ALA A 58 15.21 1.18 -2.14
N ILE A 59 13.93 1.04 -1.84
CA ILE A 59 13.45 0.93 -0.46
C ILE A 59 14.03 -0.32 0.21
N GLU A 60 13.99 -1.45 -0.48
CA GLU A 60 14.52 -2.72 0.05
C GLU A 60 16.01 -2.64 0.33
N ARG A 61 16.78 -1.96 -0.53
CA ARG A 61 18.22 -1.80 -0.36
C ARG A 61 18.60 -0.79 0.73
N SER A 62 17.67 0.12 1.07
CA SER A 62 17.98 1.18 2.04
C SER A 62 18.14 0.68 3.47
N GLY A 63 17.66 -0.52 3.76
CA GLY A 63 17.66 -1.07 5.11
C GLY A 63 16.65 -0.40 6.04
N THR A 64 15.86 0.53 5.53
CA THR A 64 14.82 1.21 6.30
C THR A 64 13.66 0.26 6.58
N PHE A 65 13.18 0.26 7.83
CA PHE A 65 12.01 -0.54 8.16
C PHE A 65 10.78 -0.04 7.39
N VAL A 66 10.08 -0.96 6.74
CA VAL A 66 8.83 -0.68 6.03
C VAL A 66 7.75 -1.55 6.64
N PRO A 67 6.68 -0.94 7.20
CA PRO A 67 5.59 -1.75 7.77
C PRO A 67 5.01 -2.71 6.75
N PRO A 68 4.69 -3.96 7.14
CA PRO A 68 4.10 -4.93 6.21
C PRO A 68 2.83 -4.44 5.53
N SER A 69 1.99 -3.67 6.24
CA SER A 69 0.78 -3.09 5.66
C SER A 69 1.09 -2.18 4.47
N SER A 70 2.16 -1.39 4.56
CA SER A 70 2.59 -0.50 3.48
C SER A 70 3.12 -1.30 2.29
N LEU A 71 3.93 -2.33 2.53
CA LEU A 71 4.42 -3.22 1.47
C LEU A 71 3.28 -3.92 0.74
N ALA A 72 2.22 -4.30 1.46
CA ALA A 72 1.04 -4.91 0.85
C ALA A 72 0.41 -3.98 -0.19
N ILE A 73 0.34 -2.68 0.08
CA ILE A 73 -0.19 -1.69 -0.87
C ILE A 73 0.70 -1.63 -2.12
N ALA A 74 2.01 -1.60 -1.95
CA ALA A 74 2.95 -1.57 -3.08
C ALA A 74 2.80 -2.83 -3.95
N TYR A 75 2.77 -4.01 -3.35
CA TYR A 75 2.62 -5.27 -4.08
C TYR A 75 1.26 -5.37 -4.78
N GLU A 76 0.19 -4.90 -4.15
CA GLU A 76 -1.13 -4.90 -4.79
C GLU A 76 -1.12 -4.05 -6.07
N GLY A 77 -0.50 -2.87 -6.02
CA GLY A 77 -0.34 -2.03 -7.21
C GLY A 77 0.41 -2.73 -8.33
N LEU A 78 1.42 -3.52 -7.98
CA LEU A 78 2.23 -4.28 -8.93
C LEU A 78 1.53 -5.55 -9.43
N GLY A 79 0.36 -5.87 -8.92
CA GLY A 79 -0.36 -7.09 -9.30
C GLY A 79 0.21 -8.36 -8.66
N GLU A 80 1.06 -8.24 -7.67
CA GLU A 80 1.66 -9.37 -6.97
C GLU A 80 0.82 -9.73 -5.74
N ARG A 81 -0.35 -10.31 -6.00
CA ARG A 81 -1.34 -10.62 -4.97
C ARG A 81 -0.81 -11.53 -3.86
N ASP A 82 -0.08 -12.58 -4.21
CA ASP A 82 0.43 -13.52 -3.20
C ASP A 82 1.35 -12.82 -2.22
N ARG A 83 2.24 -11.97 -2.71
CA ARG A 83 3.15 -11.21 -1.86
C ARG A 83 2.39 -10.18 -1.00
N ALA A 84 1.37 -9.54 -1.58
CA ALA A 84 0.53 -8.61 -0.83
C ALA A 84 -0.18 -9.33 0.32
N ILE A 85 -0.73 -10.51 0.07
CA ILE A 85 -1.39 -11.31 1.10
C ILE A 85 -0.41 -11.74 2.19
N GLU A 86 0.79 -12.18 1.81
CA GLU A 86 1.83 -12.56 2.78
C GLU A 86 2.17 -11.38 3.70
N GLN A 87 2.28 -10.17 3.15
CA GLN A 87 2.56 -8.98 3.95
C GLN A 87 1.40 -8.63 4.88
N LEU A 88 0.15 -8.82 4.44
CA LEU A 88 -1.01 -8.61 5.29
C LEU A 88 -1.06 -9.63 6.43
N GLN A 89 -0.71 -10.88 6.16
CA GLN A 89 -0.62 -11.91 7.19
C GLN A 89 0.43 -11.55 8.23
N GLU A 90 1.57 -11.06 7.78
CA GLU A 90 2.64 -10.60 8.68
C GLU A 90 2.21 -9.38 9.48
N ALA A 91 1.51 -8.42 8.85
CA ALA A 91 0.97 -7.25 9.53
C ALA A 91 0.01 -7.65 10.63
N PHE A 92 -0.85 -8.62 10.38
CA PHE A 92 -1.78 -9.14 11.37
C PHE A 92 -1.03 -9.80 12.54
N ALA A 93 -0.03 -10.63 12.24
CA ALA A 93 0.77 -11.32 13.26
C ALA A 93 1.54 -10.32 14.14
N ASN A 94 2.03 -9.23 13.54
CA ASN A 94 2.81 -8.19 14.23
C ASN A 94 1.92 -7.11 14.86
N ARG A 95 0.60 -7.22 14.72
CA ARG A 95 -0.36 -6.22 15.22
C ARG A 95 -0.10 -4.83 14.67
N ASP A 96 0.20 -4.75 13.37
CA ASP A 96 0.43 -3.48 12.67
C ASP A 96 -0.82 -2.59 12.83
N PRO A 97 -0.70 -1.40 13.43
CA PRO A 97 -1.88 -0.56 13.69
C PRO A 97 -2.56 -0.05 12.42
N LEU A 98 -1.87 -0.03 11.28
CA LEU A 98 -2.45 0.40 10.03
C LEU A 98 -3.34 -0.66 9.39
N LEU A 99 -3.26 -1.91 9.84
CA LEU A 99 -3.97 -3.02 9.23
C LEU A 99 -5.49 -2.81 9.25
N GLN A 100 -6.02 -2.26 10.34
CA GLN A 100 -7.47 -2.03 10.44
C GLN A 100 -8.00 -1.03 9.42
N TYR A 101 -7.16 -0.10 8.97
CA TYR A 101 -7.53 0.84 7.90
C TYR A 101 -7.49 0.17 6.53
N ILE A 102 -6.53 -0.70 6.33
CA ILE A 102 -6.35 -1.43 5.06
C ILE A 102 -7.57 -2.28 4.73
N ALA A 103 -8.21 -2.88 5.73
CA ALA A 103 -9.36 -3.74 5.52
C ALA A 103 -10.54 -3.04 4.82
N VAL A 104 -10.61 -1.72 4.92
CA VAL A 104 -11.71 -0.94 4.31
C VAL A 104 -11.24 -0.04 3.18
N GLU A 105 -9.97 -0.08 2.81
CA GLU A 105 -9.43 0.77 1.75
C GLU A 105 -9.71 0.20 0.37
N SER A 106 -10.06 1.10 -0.57
CA SER A 106 -10.30 0.75 -1.96
C SER A 106 -9.06 0.19 -2.67
N TYR A 107 -7.86 0.47 -2.16
CA TYR A 107 -6.62 -0.05 -2.72
C TYR A 107 -6.57 -1.58 -2.74
N LEU A 108 -7.28 -2.23 -1.83
CA LEU A 108 -7.29 -3.69 -1.71
C LEU A 108 -8.57 -4.33 -2.27
N ASP A 109 -9.37 -3.58 -3.01
CA ASP A 109 -10.63 -4.09 -3.58
C ASP A 109 -10.41 -5.32 -4.45
N GLY A 110 -9.29 -5.40 -5.15
CA GLY A 110 -8.95 -6.56 -5.98
C GLY A 110 -8.77 -7.86 -5.19
N MET A 111 -8.56 -7.76 -3.88
CA MET A 111 -8.36 -8.93 -3.01
C MET A 111 -9.60 -9.35 -2.24
N LYS A 112 -10.72 -8.64 -2.36
CA LYS A 112 -11.93 -8.92 -1.57
C LYS A 112 -12.45 -10.35 -1.75
N ASN A 113 -12.23 -10.94 -2.90
CA ASN A 113 -12.69 -12.30 -3.19
C ASN A 113 -11.66 -13.38 -2.87
N ASP A 114 -10.46 -12.98 -2.42
CA ASP A 114 -9.43 -13.93 -2.01
C ASP A 114 -9.76 -14.47 -0.61
N ALA A 115 -9.84 -15.79 -0.48
CA ALA A 115 -10.19 -16.43 0.79
C ALA A 115 -9.20 -16.08 1.91
N ARG A 116 -7.92 -15.93 1.56
CA ARG A 116 -6.87 -15.59 2.54
C ARG A 116 -7.08 -14.18 3.09
N PHE A 117 -7.44 -13.24 2.21
CA PHE A 117 -7.74 -11.87 2.61
C PHE A 117 -8.97 -11.83 3.52
N ARG A 118 -10.04 -12.54 3.13
CA ARG A 118 -11.26 -12.61 3.94
C ARG A 118 -11.02 -13.22 5.31
N ALA A 119 -10.13 -14.21 5.38
CA ALA A 119 -9.75 -14.83 6.66
C ALA A 119 -9.08 -13.81 7.59
N ILE A 120 -8.18 -12.97 7.05
CA ILE A 120 -7.51 -11.93 7.83
C ILE A 120 -8.53 -10.93 8.37
N VAL A 121 -9.45 -10.46 7.52
CA VAL A 121 -10.49 -9.50 7.92
C VAL A 121 -11.39 -10.09 8.99
N ALA A 122 -11.78 -11.36 8.85
CA ALA A 122 -12.61 -12.05 9.85
C ALA A 122 -11.90 -12.13 11.20
N GLN A 123 -10.61 -12.47 11.20
CA GLN A 123 -9.82 -12.54 12.44
C GLN A 123 -9.67 -11.17 13.10
N MET A 124 -9.52 -10.12 12.31
CA MET A 124 -9.48 -8.74 12.83
C MET A 124 -10.79 -8.39 13.53
N GLY A 125 -11.93 -8.72 12.93
CA GLY A 125 -13.24 -8.49 13.51
C GLY A 125 -13.43 -9.24 14.84
N MET A 126 -12.93 -10.46 14.92
CA MET A 126 -12.97 -11.26 16.14
C MET A 126 -12.06 -10.69 17.23
N SER A 127 -10.92 -10.15 16.85
CA SER A 127 -9.95 -9.59 17.79
C SER A 127 -10.43 -8.31 18.47
N ARG A 128 -11.43 -7.65 17.90
CA ARG A 128 -12.00 -6.41 18.44
C ARG A 128 -13.07 -6.63 19.52
N ARG A 129 -13.49 -7.86 19.71
CA ARG A 129 -14.56 -8.21 20.65
C ARG A 129 -14.04 -8.57 22.04
#